data_045fb72ce0b88fcf1dfef6397b77fa7f
#
_entry.id   045fb72ce0b88fcf1dfef6397b77fa7f
#
_cell.length_a   1.000
_cell.length_b   1.000
_cell.length_c   1.000
_cell.angle_alpha   90.00
_cell.angle_beta   90.00
_cell.angle_gamma   90.00
#
_symmetry.space_group_name_H-M   'P 1'
#
loop_
_entity.id
_entity.type
_entity.pdbx_description
1 polymer ?
#
loop_
_entity_poly.entity_id
_entity_poly.type
_entity_poly.pdbx_seq_one_letter_code
_entity_poly.pdbx_strand_id
1 'polypeptide(L)'
;MGIFEKFKLGFKKSAYSISSGLREIIVKKEIDDETLNKIEEFLISSDVGIDASSEIKSIISQKKIDPKKNAVEEINLILKEYILELMIPLERKDFFEKKENLNVTLVSGVNGVGKTTTIGKIGKIFKDNGSEVIFSACDTFRAAAIDQLESWSDKVGATIIKSNPGSDPASVAYKAIEHAKNNNISQVLIDTAGRLQNKKNLMDEFKKIANVIKKTDENAPQDVILVLDATSGQNIINQLEEFDKIIKITGLIMTKLDGTAKGGVLIAISKKYKVPIIGLGLGEKIDDLQIFNAEQFADAFTQFN
;
A
#
# COMPACT_ATOMS: atom_id res chain seq x y z
N MET A 1 0.10 22.51 -6.94
CA MET A 1 -0.08 21.94 -5.60
C MET A 1 1.04 20.96 -5.40
N GLY A 2 1.90 21.16 -4.40
CA GLY A 2 3.06 20.30 -4.17
C GLY A 2 2.64 18.88 -3.73
N ILE A 3 3.51 17.89 -3.94
CA ILE A 3 3.28 16.48 -3.55
C ILE A 3 2.89 16.38 -2.08
N PHE A 4 3.57 17.14 -1.21
CA PHE A 4 3.31 17.21 0.23
C PHE A 4 1.94 17.80 0.59
N GLU A 5 1.44 18.79 -0.17
CA GLU A 5 0.09 19.33 0.04
C GLU A 5 -1.00 18.35 -0.35
N LYS A 6 -0.82 17.59 -1.44
CA LYS A 6 -1.73 16.49 -1.82
C LYS A 6 -1.77 15.40 -0.74
N PHE A 7 -0.61 15.05 -0.18
CA PHE A 7 -0.49 14.09 0.90
C PHE A 7 -1.24 14.57 2.15
N LYS A 8 -1.00 15.82 2.59
CA LYS A 8 -1.72 16.43 3.73
C LYS A 8 -3.23 16.45 3.51
N LEU A 9 -3.70 16.77 2.31
CA LEU A 9 -5.14 16.81 1.99
C LEU A 9 -5.75 15.40 2.01
N GLY A 10 -5.08 14.41 1.41
CA GLY A 10 -5.55 13.03 1.40
C GLY A 10 -5.59 12.42 2.81
N PHE A 11 -4.60 12.74 3.64
CA PHE A 11 -4.49 12.22 5.01
C PHE A 11 -5.24 13.06 6.07
N LYS A 12 -5.81 14.21 5.68
CA LYS A 12 -6.41 15.20 6.59
C LYS A 12 -7.46 14.62 7.55
N LYS A 13 -8.29 13.69 7.07
CA LYS A 13 -9.32 13.06 7.90
C LYS A 13 -8.72 12.17 8.99
N SER A 14 -7.73 11.35 8.65
CA SER A 14 -7.05 10.47 9.63
C SER A 14 -6.26 11.29 10.64
N ALA A 15 -5.48 12.25 10.19
CA ALA A 15 -4.69 13.14 11.05
C ALA A 15 -5.58 13.97 11.99
N TYR A 16 -6.64 14.59 11.47
CA TYR A 16 -7.56 15.38 12.28
C TYR A 16 -8.25 14.53 13.35
N SER A 17 -8.69 13.32 13.01
CA SER A 17 -9.34 12.39 13.96
C SER A 17 -8.40 12.02 15.10
N ILE A 18 -7.15 11.67 14.81
CA ILE A 18 -6.17 11.27 15.83
C ILE A 18 -5.81 12.44 16.73
N SER A 19 -5.60 13.58 16.14
CA SER A 19 -5.22 14.79 16.84
C SER A 19 -6.30 15.32 17.77
N SER A 20 -7.52 15.45 17.27
CA SER A 20 -8.64 15.92 18.08
C SER A 20 -8.92 14.94 19.23
N GLY A 21 -8.90 13.63 18.97
CA GLY A 21 -9.12 12.62 19.99
C GLY A 21 -8.06 12.65 21.10
N LEU A 22 -6.79 12.79 20.75
CA LEU A 22 -5.73 12.94 21.76
C LEU A 22 -5.91 14.23 22.61
N ARG A 23 -6.27 15.35 21.98
CA ARG A 23 -6.55 16.60 22.72
C ARG A 23 -7.72 16.47 23.69
N GLU A 24 -8.76 15.74 23.31
CA GLU A 24 -9.93 15.50 24.19
C GLU A 24 -9.57 14.60 25.38
N ILE A 25 -8.66 13.65 25.19
CA ILE A 25 -8.20 12.72 26.23
C ILE A 25 -7.23 13.42 27.19
N ILE A 26 -6.30 14.24 26.64
CA ILE A 26 -5.21 14.87 27.40
C ILE A 26 -5.67 16.25 27.91
N VAL A 27 -6.58 16.25 28.84
CA VAL A 27 -7.09 17.50 29.47
C VAL A 27 -6.22 17.94 30.67
N LYS A 28 -5.54 16.99 31.31
CA LYS A 28 -4.73 17.21 32.52
C LYS A 28 -3.25 17.44 32.16
N LYS A 29 -2.54 18.21 33.00
CA LYS A 29 -1.08 18.40 32.85
C LYS A 29 -0.25 17.17 33.20
N GLU A 30 -0.79 16.28 34.04
CA GLU A 30 -0.16 15.02 34.42
C GLU A 30 -0.88 13.86 33.75
N ILE A 31 -0.11 12.95 33.15
CA ILE A 31 -0.63 11.76 32.49
C ILE A 31 -0.62 10.63 33.52
N ASP A 32 -1.81 10.38 34.06
CA ASP A 32 -2.09 9.27 34.97
C ASP A 32 -2.38 7.95 34.18
N ASP A 33 -2.43 6.84 34.91
CA ASP A 33 -2.71 5.52 34.31
C ASP A 33 -4.06 5.47 33.60
N GLU A 34 -5.06 6.24 34.07
CA GLU A 34 -6.37 6.33 33.40
C GLU A 34 -6.23 7.01 32.03
N THR A 35 -5.47 8.09 31.96
CA THR A 35 -5.18 8.81 30.70
C THR A 35 -4.39 7.93 29.74
N LEU A 36 -3.39 7.18 30.22
CA LEU A 36 -2.62 6.22 29.42
C LEU A 36 -3.53 5.12 28.81
N ASN A 37 -4.45 4.59 29.60
CA ASN A 37 -5.41 3.58 29.11
C ASN A 37 -6.33 4.17 28.02
N LYS A 38 -6.83 5.39 28.22
CA LYS A 38 -7.65 6.07 27.21
C LYS A 38 -6.90 6.34 25.91
N ILE A 39 -5.61 6.69 25.98
CA ILE A 39 -4.75 6.86 24.80
C ILE A 39 -4.60 5.52 24.05
N GLU A 40 -4.32 4.42 24.76
CA GLU A 40 -4.22 3.09 24.17
C GLU A 40 -5.52 2.68 23.47
N GLU A 41 -6.67 2.78 24.15
CA GLU A 41 -7.99 2.47 23.61
C GLU A 41 -8.29 3.31 22.36
N PHE A 42 -7.94 4.58 22.38
CA PHE A 42 -8.12 5.50 21.28
C PHE A 42 -7.25 5.10 20.07
N LEU A 43 -5.98 4.77 20.27
CA LEU A 43 -5.09 4.30 19.21
C LEU A 43 -5.59 2.99 18.59
N ILE A 44 -6.09 2.06 19.41
CA ILE A 44 -6.71 0.81 18.93
C ILE A 44 -7.95 1.11 18.08
N SER A 45 -8.82 2.01 18.54
CA SER A 45 -10.04 2.42 17.81
C SER A 45 -9.72 3.14 16.48
N SER A 46 -8.52 3.72 16.39
CA SER A 46 -7.97 4.36 15.19
C SER A 46 -7.23 3.38 14.26
N ASP A 47 -7.43 2.07 14.44
CA ASP A 47 -6.82 0.98 13.66
C ASP A 47 -5.27 0.89 13.76
N VAL A 48 -4.63 1.51 14.76
CA VAL A 48 -3.17 1.41 15.00
C VAL A 48 -2.75 -0.01 15.40
N GLY A 49 -3.71 -0.80 15.88
CA GLY A 49 -3.50 -2.19 16.32
C GLY A 49 -3.04 -2.29 17.78
N ILE A 50 -3.33 -3.43 18.40
CA ILE A 50 -3.12 -3.66 19.84
C ILE A 50 -1.62 -3.58 20.17
N ASP A 51 -0.76 -4.29 19.43
CA ASP A 51 0.67 -4.38 19.73
C ASP A 51 1.36 -3.02 19.68
N ALA A 52 1.10 -2.24 18.61
CA ALA A 52 1.68 -0.90 18.47
C ALA A 52 1.12 0.08 19.53
N SER A 53 -0.18 0.02 19.82
CA SER A 53 -0.82 0.90 20.82
C SER A 53 -0.28 0.64 22.23
N SER A 54 -0.12 -0.62 22.61
CA SER A 54 0.44 -1.02 23.91
C SER A 54 1.91 -0.60 24.07
N GLU A 55 2.70 -0.73 22.99
CA GLU A 55 4.10 -0.30 22.96
C GLU A 55 4.22 1.23 23.07
N ILE A 56 3.40 1.98 22.33
CA ILE A 56 3.33 3.44 22.42
C ILE A 56 2.96 3.88 23.84
N LYS A 57 1.96 3.26 24.46
CA LYS A 57 1.57 3.51 25.85
C LYS A 57 2.75 3.29 26.80
N SER A 58 3.48 2.19 26.65
CA SER A 58 4.66 1.90 27.46
C SER A 58 5.74 2.97 27.31
N ILE A 59 6.00 3.44 26.10
CA ILE A 59 6.97 4.52 25.84
C ILE A 59 6.52 5.82 26.51
N ILE A 60 5.24 6.18 26.40
CA ILE A 60 4.69 7.39 27.04
C ILE A 60 4.82 7.30 28.57
N SER A 61 4.53 6.13 29.18
CA SER A 61 4.61 5.93 30.64
C SER A 61 6.05 6.04 31.17
N GLN A 62 7.05 5.65 30.38
CA GLN A 62 8.47 5.71 30.74
C GLN A 62 9.08 7.11 30.55
N LYS A 63 8.62 7.86 29.55
CA LYS A 63 9.03 9.26 29.35
C LYS A 63 8.26 10.13 30.33
N LYS A 64 8.93 10.63 31.38
CA LYS A 64 8.36 11.65 32.27
C LYS A 64 8.07 12.91 31.45
N ILE A 65 6.79 13.12 31.15
CA ILE A 65 6.34 14.31 30.42
C ILE A 65 6.55 15.52 31.32
N ASP A 66 7.26 16.52 30.82
CA ASP A 66 7.55 17.75 31.58
C ASP A 66 6.22 18.53 31.80
N PRO A 67 5.78 18.75 33.08
CA PRO A 67 4.52 19.46 33.37
C PRO A 67 4.50 20.92 32.86
N LYS A 68 5.68 21.47 32.49
CA LYS A 68 5.82 22.82 31.93
C LYS A 68 5.60 22.88 30.43
N LYS A 69 5.62 21.72 29.74
CA LYS A 69 5.42 21.61 28.30
C LYS A 69 3.98 21.21 27.99
N ASN A 70 3.60 21.36 26.73
CA ASN A 70 2.31 20.88 26.23
C ASN A 70 2.35 19.35 26.11
N ALA A 71 1.62 18.65 26.96
CA ALA A 71 1.59 17.19 26.98
C ALA A 71 1.17 16.57 25.63
N VAL A 72 0.27 17.23 24.90
CA VAL A 72 -0.18 16.79 23.56
C VAL A 72 0.99 16.84 22.57
N GLU A 73 1.79 17.91 22.60
CA GLU A 73 2.96 18.05 21.71
C GLU A 73 4.02 17.00 22.02
N GLU A 74 4.29 16.72 23.28
CA GLU A 74 5.25 15.69 23.72
C GLU A 74 4.79 14.29 23.27
N ILE A 75 3.50 13.97 23.42
CA ILE A 75 2.95 12.68 22.98
C ILE A 75 3.00 12.56 21.45
N ASN A 76 2.71 13.62 20.72
CA ASN A 76 2.82 13.61 19.26
C ASN A 76 4.26 13.41 18.80
N LEU A 77 5.23 13.98 19.49
CA LEU A 77 6.64 13.75 19.19
C LEU A 77 7.01 12.28 19.43
N ILE A 78 6.54 11.67 20.52
CA ILE A 78 6.73 10.25 20.80
C ILE A 78 6.10 9.38 19.69
N LEU A 79 4.87 9.70 19.27
CA LEU A 79 4.20 9.00 18.17
C LEU A 79 4.98 9.14 16.86
N LYS A 80 5.47 10.34 16.56
CA LYS A 80 6.28 10.57 15.35
C LYS A 80 7.56 9.74 15.38
N GLU A 81 8.32 9.79 16.49
CA GLU A 81 9.54 9.00 16.68
C GLU A 81 9.26 7.51 16.50
N TYR A 82 8.21 6.99 17.12
CA TYR A 82 7.81 5.59 16.99
C TYR A 82 7.48 5.19 15.54
N ILE A 83 6.70 6.02 14.84
CA ILE A 83 6.34 5.76 13.44
C ILE A 83 7.58 5.77 12.55
N LEU A 84 8.49 6.72 12.76
CA LEU A 84 9.73 6.81 11.98
C LEU A 84 10.62 5.58 12.19
N GLU A 85 10.84 5.17 13.44
CA GLU A 85 11.63 3.98 13.76
C GLU A 85 11.04 2.72 13.11
N LEU A 86 9.71 2.60 13.13
CA LEU A 86 9.01 1.47 12.56
C LEU A 86 9.03 1.45 11.01
N MET A 87 8.89 2.62 10.36
CA MET A 87 8.55 2.67 8.94
C MET A 87 9.71 3.08 8.02
N ILE A 88 10.76 3.76 8.51
CA ILE A 88 11.94 4.07 7.68
C ILE A 88 12.54 2.80 7.05
N PRO A 89 12.69 1.68 7.78
CA PRO A 89 13.21 0.44 7.20
C PRO A 89 12.30 -0.20 6.13
N LEU A 90 11.05 0.25 6.03
CA LEU A 90 10.05 -0.25 5.08
C LEU A 90 9.91 0.62 3.83
N GLU A 91 10.65 1.71 3.72
CA GLU A 91 10.73 2.48 2.47
C GLU A 91 11.43 1.67 1.39
N ARG A 92 10.86 1.65 0.19
CA ARG A 92 11.44 0.99 -0.97
C ARG A 92 11.51 1.94 -2.16
N LYS A 93 12.51 2.82 -2.12
CA LYS A 93 12.71 3.89 -3.12
C LYS A 93 13.17 3.34 -4.47
N ASP A 94 13.91 2.22 -4.46
CA ASP A 94 14.45 1.56 -5.65
C ASP A 94 13.40 0.92 -6.57
N PHE A 95 12.16 0.73 -6.09
CA PHE A 95 11.10 0.08 -6.87
C PHE A 95 10.83 0.82 -8.19
N PHE A 96 10.78 2.14 -8.18
CA PHE A 96 10.48 2.96 -9.35
C PHE A 96 11.70 3.36 -10.18
N GLU A 97 12.89 2.95 -9.78
CA GLU A 97 14.10 3.21 -10.56
C GLU A 97 14.09 2.45 -11.88
N LYS A 98 14.69 3.05 -12.91
CA LYS A 98 14.84 2.40 -14.21
C LYS A 98 15.69 1.15 -14.06
N LYS A 99 15.18 0.01 -14.52
CA LYS A 99 15.90 -1.26 -14.53
C LYS A 99 16.51 -1.53 -15.92
N GLU A 100 17.71 -2.08 -15.95
CA GLU A 100 18.38 -2.51 -17.18
C GLU A 100 17.85 -3.86 -17.67
N ASN A 101 17.51 -4.74 -16.72
CA ASN A 101 16.97 -6.07 -17.00
C ASN A 101 15.45 -6.09 -16.88
N LEU A 102 14.84 -7.13 -17.46
CA LEU A 102 13.41 -7.37 -17.33
C LEU A 102 13.00 -7.51 -15.85
N ASN A 103 12.05 -6.70 -15.44
CA ASN A 103 11.42 -6.75 -14.14
C ASN A 103 9.92 -7.05 -14.29
N VAL A 104 9.49 -8.16 -13.73
CA VAL A 104 8.09 -8.60 -13.76
C VAL A 104 7.47 -8.33 -12.40
N THR A 105 6.47 -7.45 -12.37
CA THR A 105 5.70 -7.11 -11.18
C THR A 105 4.33 -7.76 -11.25
N LEU A 106 4.06 -8.67 -10.32
CA LEU A 106 2.75 -9.30 -10.15
C LEU A 106 1.91 -8.47 -9.16
N VAL A 107 0.79 -7.91 -9.61
CA VAL A 107 -0.08 -7.07 -8.77
C VAL A 107 -1.33 -7.83 -8.38
N SER A 108 -1.59 -7.94 -7.09
CA SER A 108 -2.72 -8.68 -6.54
C SER A 108 -3.48 -7.87 -5.48
N GLY A 109 -4.60 -8.42 -5.04
CA GLY A 109 -5.50 -7.83 -4.05
C GLY A 109 -6.96 -8.18 -4.34
N VAL A 110 -7.86 -7.94 -3.41
CA VAL A 110 -9.29 -8.25 -3.57
C VAL A 110 -9.99 -7.32 -4.58
N ASN A 111 -11.21 -7.65 -4.99
CA ASN A 111 -11.97 -6.78 -5.89
C ASN A 111 -12.29 -5.43 -5.21
N GLY A 112 -12.23 -4.35 -5.99
CA GLY A 112 -12.58 -3.01 -5.53
C GLY A 112 -11.48 -2.26 -4.78
N VAL A 113 -10.31 -2.89 -4.52
CA VAL A 113 -9.17 -2.19 -3.88
C VAL A 113 -8.43 -1.23 -4.82
N GLY A 114 -8.72 -1.25 -6.12
CA GLY A 114 -8.10 -0.34 -7.09
C GLY A 114 -6.86 -0.90 -7.77
N LYS A 115 -6.69 -2.22 -7.94
CA LYS A 115 -5.55 -2.85 -8.62
C LYS A 115 -5.27 -2.25 -10.00
N THR A 116 -6.23 -2.34 -10.91
CA THR A 116 -6.10 -1.85 -12.30
C THR A 116 -5.72 -0.37 -12.36
N THR A 117 -6.37 0.46 -11.52
CA THR A 117 -6.03 1.89 -11.39
C THR A 117 -4.62 2.08 -10.87
N THR A 118 -4.20 1.28 -9.89
CA THR A 118 -2.86 1.33 -9.32
C THR A 118 -1.80 0.94 -10.35
N ILE A 119 -2.05 -0.10 -11.16
CA ILE A 119 -1.16 -0.51 -12.26
C ILE A 119 -0.97 0.64 -13.26
N GLY A 120 -2.06 1.31 -13.65
CA GLY A 120 -1.97 2.49 -14.52
C GLY A 120 -1.08 3.60 -13.96
N LYS A 121 -1.21 3.89 -12.66
CA LYS A 121 -0.40 4.90 -11.98
C LYS A 121 1.07 4.47 -11.82
N ILE A 122 1.34 3.21 -11.49
CA ILE A 122 2.69 2.64 -11.46
C ILE A 122 3.33 2.75 -12.86
N GLY A 123 2.59 2.35 -13.90
CA GLY A 123 3.04 2.44 -15.28
C GLY A 123 3.40 3.86 -15.69
N LYS A 124 2.60 4.86 -15.27
CA LYS A 124 2.92 6.28 -15.50
C LYS A 124 4.23 6.68 -14.86
N ILE A 125 4.47 6.30 -13.60
CA ILE A 125 5.74 6.63 -12.90
C ILE A 125 6.92 5.98 -13.62
N PHE A 126 6.81 4.72 -14.05
CA PHE A 126 7.86 4.05 -14.81
C PHE A 126 8.12 4.72 -16.18
N LYS A 127 7.06 5.13 -16.88
CA LYS A 127 7.20 5.86 -18.17
C LYS A 127 7.87 7.22 -17.97
N ASP A 128 7.50 7.95 -16.92
CA ASP A 128 8.12 9.24 -16.58
C ASP A 128 9.61 9.09 -16.25
N ASN A 129 9.99 7.94 -15.68
CA ASN A 129 11.39 7.60 -15.41
C ASN A 129 12.12 6.98 -16.62
N GLY A 130 11.51 7.02 -17.81
CA GLY A 130 12.12 6.59 -19.09
C GLY A 130 12.15 5.08 -19.28
N SER A 131 11.27 4.32 -18.63
CA SER A 131 11.12 2.88 -18.83
C SER A 131 10.03 2.59 -19.86
N GLU A 132 10.24 1.58 -20.72
CA GLU A 132 9.16 0.99 -21.50
C GLU A 132 8.39 -0.03 -20.66
N VAL A 133 7.04 0.00 -20.76
CA VAL A 133 6.14 -0.73 -19.87
C VAL A 133 5.13 -1.56 -20.65
N ILE A 134 4.93 -2.81 -20.23
CA ILE A 134 3.83 -3.67 -20.68
C ILE A 134 2.82 -3.84 -19.55
N PHE A 135 1.53 -3.69 -19.87
CA PHE A 135 0.43 -4.13 -19.03
C PHE A 135 -0.08 -5.49 -19.53
N SER A 136 -0.19 -6.45 -18.61
CA SER A 136 -0.72 -7.79 -18.87
C SER A 136 -2.09 -7.94 -18.24
N ALA A 137 -3.16 -8.09 -19.06
CA ALA A 137 -4.55 -8.14 -18.62
C ALA A 137 -4.93 -9.57 -18.18
N CYS A 138 -4.49 -9.99 -17.00
CA CYS A 138 -4.77 -11.33 -16.47
C CYS A 138 -6.09 -11.43 -15.66
N ASP A 139 -6.84 -10.35 -15.43
CA ASP A 139 -8.25 -10.43 -14.97
C ASP A 139 -9.17 -10.72 -16.17
N THR A 140 -8.98 -11.90 -16.76
CA THR A 140 -9.67 -12.30 -18.01
C THR A 140 -11.16 -12.60 -17.85
N PHE A 141 -11.62 -12.81 -16.62
CA PHE A 141 -13.04 -13.08 -16.36
C PHE A 141 -13.92 -11.84 -16.39
N ARG A 142 -13.32 -10.65 -16.34
CA ARG A 142 -14.03 -9.38 -16.32
C ARG A 142 -13.68 -8.58 -17.56
N ALA A 143 -14.56 -8.61 -18.58
CA ALA A 143 -14.37 -7.81 -19.78
C ALA A 143 -14.08 -6.33 -19.45
N ALA A 144 -14.87 -5.75 -18.53
CA ALA A 144 -14.67 -4.37 -18.07
C ALA A 144 -13.29 -4.11 -17.42
N ALA A 145 -12.63 -5.12 -16.83
CA ALA A 145 -11.28 -4.96 -16.29
C ALA A 145 -10.24 -4.90 -17.41
N ILE A 146 -10.42 -5.70 -18.46
CA ILE A 146 -9.57 -5.65 -19.67
C ILE A 146 -9.69 -4.27 -20.32
N ASP A 147 -10.92 -3.79 -20.57
CA ASP A 147 -11.17 -2.47 -21.16
C ASP A 147 -10.63 -1.32 -20.30
N GLN A 148 -10.74 -1.46 -18.97
CA GLN A 148 -10.19 -0.48 -18.04
C GLN A 148 -8.66 -0.44 -18.12
N LEU A 149 -8.00 -1.59 -18.17
CA LEU A 149 -6.54 -1.65 -18.26
C LEU A 149 -6.07 -1.12 -19.62
N GLU A 150 -6.80 -1.38 -20.70
CA GLU A 150 -6.54 -0.82 -22.04
C GLU A 150 -6.63 0.71 -22.02
N SER A 151 -7.68 1.26 -21.43
CA SER A 151 -7.80 2.72 -21.25
C SER A 151 -6.64 3.32 -20.46
N TRP A 152 -6.10 2.59 -19.48
CA TRP A 152 -4.90 3.03 -18.78
C TRP A 152 -3.65 2.92 -19.65
N SER A 153 -3.51 1.86 -20.47
CA SER A 153 -2.37 1.71 -21.37
C SER A 153 -2.29 2.87 -22.37
N ASP A 154 -3.43 3.24 -22.94
CA ASP A 154 -3.53 4.39 -23.86
C ASP A 154 -3.14 5.72 -23.19
N LYS A 155 -3.62 5.94 -21.96
CA LYS A 155 -3.33 7.16 -21.19
C LYS A 155 -1.86 7.34 -20.86
N VAL A 156 -1.14 6.24 -20.61
CA VAL A 156 0.27 6.29 -20.18
C VAL A 156 1.25 5.96 -21.30
N GLY A 157 0.75 5.55 -22.46
CA GLY A 157 1.59 5.11 -23.59
C GLY A 157 2.31 3.80 -23.31
N ALA A 158 1.66 2.87 -22.59
CA ALA A 158 2.17 1.52 -22.34
C ALA A 158 1.67 0.54 -23.40
N THR A 159 2.41 -0.53 -23.65
CA THR A 159 1.93 -1.66 -24.46
C THR A 159 0.99 -2.52 -23.63
N ILE A 160 -0.15 -2.95 -24.18
CA ILE A 160 -1.04 -3.90 -23.53
C ILE A 160 -0.98 -5.28 -24.18
N ILE A 161 -0.88 -6.33 -23.36
CA ILE A 161 -1.07 -7.72 -23.76
C ILE A 161 -2.36 -8.23 -23.14
N LYS A 162 -3.32 -8.56 -24.00
CA LYS A 162 -4.65 -9.04 -23.62
C LYS A 162 -5.05 -10.26 -24.45
N SER A 163 -6.08 -10.97 -24.00
CA SER A 163 -6.72 -12.08 -24.74
C SER A 163 -8.24 -11.95 -24.60
N ASN A 164 -8.97 -12.78 -25.31
CA ASN A 164 -10.43 -12.80 -25.22
C ASN A 164 -10.89 -13.05 -23.78
N PRO A 165 -12.02 -12.47 -23.35
CA PRO A 165 -12.62 -12.79 -22.05
C PRO A 165 -12.76 -14.30 -21.85
N GLY A 166 -12.43 -14.77 -20.63
CA GLY A 166 -12.42 -16.19 -20.29
C GLY A 166 -11.17 -16.98 -20.70
N SER A 167 -10.19 -16.34 -21.36
CA SER A 167 -8.90 -16.97 -21.64
C SER A 167 -8.15 -17.32 -20.36
N ASP A 168 -7.22 -18.27 -20.43
CA ASP A 168 -6.37 -18.62 -19.28
C ASP A 168 -5.46 -17.45 -18.87
N PRO A 169 -5.60 -16.88 -17.65
CA PRO A 169 -4.78 -15.77 -17.18
C PRO A 169 -3.27 -16.03 -17.25
N ALA A 170 -2.85 -17.25 -16.93
CA ALA A 170 -1.44 -17.63 -16.97
C ALA A 170 -0.85 -17.61 -18.39
N SER A 171 -1.67 -17.90 -19.42
CA SER A 171 -1.27 -17.77 -20.82
C SER A 171 -1.05 -16.31 -21.22
N VAL A 172 -1.84 -15.37 -20.66
CA VAL A 172 -1.68 -13.93 -20.92
C VAL A 172 -0.39 -13.41 -20.26
N ALA A 173 -0.12 -13.83 -19.01
CA ALA A 173 1.13 -13.51 -18.33
C ALA A 173 2.36 -14.02 -19.10
N TYR A 174 2.32 -15.27 -19.57
CA TYR A 174 3.38 -15.84 -20.40
C TYR A 174 3.65 -15.00 -21.66
N LYS A 175 2.60 -14.67 -22.43
CA LYS A 175 2.71 -13.86 -23.64
C LYS A 175 3.32 -12.47 -23.36
N ALA A 176 2.97 -11.86 -22.23
CA ALA A 176 3.49 -10.56 -21.85
C ALA A 176 5.01 -10.60 -21.59
N ILE A 177 5.47 -11.63 -20.88
CA ILE A 177 6.90 -11.82 -20.58
C ILE A 177 7.69 -12.12 -21.87
N GLU A 178 7.19 -13.02 -22.72
CA GLU A 178 7.82 -13.32 -24.02
C GLU A 178 7.88 -12.08 -24.92
N HIS A 179 6.80 -11.30 -24.97
CA HIS A 179 6.79 -10.04 -25.71
C HIS A 179 7.83 -9.05 -25.17
N ALA A 180 7.96 -8.95 -23.85
CA ALA A 180 8.96 -8.09 -23.22
C ALA A 180 10.39 -8.49 -23.58
N LYS A 181 10.70 -9.79 -23.50
CA LYS A 181 12.01 -10.34 -23.88
C LYS A 181 12.36 -10.06 -25.34
N ASN A 182 11.41 -10.31 -26.24
CA ASN A 182 11.63 -10.15 -27.69
C ASN A 182 11.77 -8.68 -28.13
N ASN A 183 11.27 -7.74 -27.35
CA ASN A 183 11.28 -6.29 -27.66
C ASN A 183 12.17 -5.48 -26.72
N ASN A 184 12.95 -6.11 -25.84
CA ASN A 184 13.82 -5.47 -24.86
C ASN A 184 13.07 -4.45 -23.96
N ILE A 185 11.84 -4.80 -23.53
CA ILE A 185 11.03 -3.98 -22.62
C ILE A 185 11.34 -4.39 -21.19
N SER A 186 11.71 -3.44 -20.36
CA SER A 186 12.23 -3.73 -19.02
C SER A 186 11.16 -3.86 -17.92
N GLN A 187 9.91 -3.44 -18.15
CA GLN A 187 8.87 -3.48 -17.12
C GLN A 187 7.61 -4.21 -17.60
N VAL A 188 7.20 -5.25 -16.89
CA VAL A 188 5.92 -5.95 -17.08
C VAL A 188 5.08 -5.86 -15.82
N LEU A 189 3.91 -5.23 -15.89
CA LEU A 189 2.94 -5.14 -14.82
C LEU A 189 1.76 -6.07 -15.10
N ILE A 190 1.55 -7.06 -14.25
CA ILE A 190 0.52 -8.10 -14.41
C ILE A 190 -0.66 -7.80 -13.51
N ASP A 191 -1.83 -7.47 -14.10
CA ASP A 191 -3.11 -7.29 -13.40
C ASP A 191 -3.81 -8.62 -13.19
N THR A 192 -4.14 -8.97 -11.94
CA THR A 192 -4.79 -10.23 -11.60
C THR A 192 -6.23 -10.04 -11.14
N ALA A 193 -7.04 -11.10 -11.25
CA ALA A 193 -8.37 -11.12 -10.64
C ALA A 193 -8.30 -10.96 -9.10
N GLY A 194 -9.41 -10.52 -8.49
CA GLY A 194 -9.48 -10.30 -7.05
C GLY A 194 -10.76 -10.87 -6.39
N ARG A 195 -11.30 -11.95 -6.91
CA ARG A 195 -12.62 -12.51 -6.49
C ARG A 195 -12.52 -13.28 -5.17
N LEU A 196 -12.54 -12.59 -4.04
CA LEU A 196 -12.46 -13.20 -2.71
C LEU A 196 -13.68 -14.07 -2.35
N GLN A 197 -14.83 -13.86 -3.03
CA GLN A 197 -16.05 -14.68 -2.82
C GLN A 197 -15.81 -16.16 -3.12
N ASN A 198 -14.85 -16.46 -4.01
CA ASN A 198 -14.39 -17.81 -4.28
C ASN A 198 -12.89 -17.89 -3.97
N LYS A 199 -12.56 -17.74 -2.69
CA LYS A 199 -11.19 -17.64 -2.16
C LYS A 199 -10.26 -18.72 -2.69
N LYS A 200 -10.71 -19.98 -2.72
CA LYS A 200 -9.92 -21.12 -3.18
C LYS A 200 -9.52 -20.95 -4.65
N ASN A 201 -10.49 -20.66 -5.52
CA ASN A 201 -10.22 -20.51 -6.95
C ASN A 201 -9.32 -19.31 -7.25
N LEU A 202 -9.49 -18.21 -6.50
CA LEU A 202 -8.60 -17.05 -6.63
C LEU A 202 -7.16 -17.40 -6.27
N MET A 203 -6.96 -18.12 -5.17
CA MET A 203 -5.62 -18.50 -4.71
C MET A 203 -4.98 -19.53 -5.65
N ASP A 204 -5.76 -20.48 -6.19
CA ASP A 204 -5.28 -21.45 -7.18
C ASP A 204 -4.88 -20.76 -8.50
N GLU A 205 -5.68 -19.80 -8.97
CA GLU A 205 -5.37 -18.99 -10.17
C GLU A 205 -4.12 -18.15 -9.97
N PHE A 206 -4.02 -17.45 -8.84
CA PHE A 206 -2.85 -16.64 -8.49
C PHE A 206 -1.57 -17.48 -8.42
N LYS A 207 -1.65 -18.65 -7.79
CA LYS A 207 -0.56 -19.64 -7.75
C LYS A 207 -0.18 -20.13 -9.15
N LYS A 208 -1.15 -20.39 -10.02
CA LYS A 208 -0.92 -20.82 -11.40
C LYS A 208 -0.18 -19.75 -12.18
N ILE A 209 -0.61 -18.48 -12.10
CA ILE A 209 0.06 -17.35 -12.75
C ILE A 209 1.51 -17.26 -12.25
N ALA A 210 1.73 -17.24 -10.95
CA ALA A 210 3.07 -17.17 -10.35
C ALA A 210 3.99 -18.30 -10.80
N ASN A 211 3.47 -19.53 -10.88
CA ASN A 211 4.22 -20.68 -11.36
C ASN A 211 4.60 -20.58 -12.85
N VAL A 212 3.71 -20.04 -13.70
CA VAL A 212 4.00 -19.83 -15.11
C VAL A 212 5.03 -18.74 -15.29
N ILE A 213 4.92 -17.64 -14.55
CA ILE A 213 5.92 -16.56 -14.54
C ILE A 213 7.30 -17.14 -14.22
N LYS A 214 7.41 -17.90 -13.11
CA LYS A 214 8.67 -18.51 -12.65
C LYS A 214 9.25 -19.53 -13.67
N LYS A 215 8.39 -20.25 -14.40
CA LYS A 215 8.85 -21.16 -15.47
C LYS A 215 9.34 -20.43 -16.70
N THR A 216 8.80 -19.25 -16.98
CA THR A 216 9.20 -18.41 -18.13
C THR A 216 10.49 -17.65 -17.84
N ASP A 217 10.67 -17.26 -16.59
CA ASP A 217 11.87 -16.62 -16.08
C ASP A 217 12.07 -17.04 -14.62
N GLU A 218 13.15 -17.75 -14.32
CA GLU A 218 13.40 -18.31 -12.97
C GLU A 218 13.59 -17.27 -11.88
N ASN A 219 13.96 -16.04 -12.29
CA ASN A 219 14.12 -14.90 -11.38
C ASN A 219 12.82 -14.09 -11.21
N ALA A 220 11.78 -14.39 -11.99
CA ALA A 220 10.51 -13.68 -11.92
C ALA A 220 9.45 -14.44 -11.09
N PRO A 221 8.45 -13.73 -10.51
CA PRO A 221 8.35 -12.28 -10.47
C PRO A 221 9.36 -11.67 -9.49
N GLN A 222 10.04 -10.59 -9.89
CA GLN A 222 10.95 -9.86 -9.01
C GLN A 222 10.18 -9.10 -7.94
N ASP A 223 8.95 -8.67 -8.28
CA ASP A 223 8.07 -7.95 -7.39
C ASP A 223 6.68 -8.58 -7.34
N VAL A 224 6.17 -8.74 -6.13
CA VAL A 224 4.79 -9.14 -5.84
C VAL A 224 4.16 -8.08 -4.96
N ILE A 225 3.31 -7.26 -5.58
CA ILE A 225 2.68 -6.12 -4.92
C ILE A 225 1.26 -6.48 -4.51
N LEU A 226 0.97 -6.33 -3.23
CA LEU A 226 -0.40 -6.45 -2.73
C LEU A 226 -1.01 -5.07 -2.57
N VAL A 227 -2.11 -4.83 -3.27
CA VAL A 227 -2.91 -3.60 -3.17
C VAL A 227 -3.99 -3.80 -2.12
N LEU A 228 -4.04 -2.92 -1.14
CA LEU A 228 -4.93 -2.96 0.01
C LEU A 228 -5.77 -1.68 0.09
N ASP A 229 -7.00 -1.79 0.54
CA ASP A 229 -7.95 -0.68 0.71
C ASP A 229 -8.00 -0.27 2.19
N ALA A 230 -7.52 0.92 2.51
CA ALA A 230 -7.46 1.44 3.88
C ALA A 230 -8.84 1.47 4.58
N THR A 231 -9.94 1.57 3.82
CA THR A 231 -11.28 1.58 4.39
C THR A 231 -11.70 0.23 4.99
N SER A 232 -10.99 -0.84 4.65
CA SER A 232 -11.23 -2.19 5.18
C SER A 232 -10.73 -2.40 6.62
N GLY A 233 -9.99 -1.43 7.20
CA GLY A 233 -9.47 -1.52 8.57
C GLY A 233 -8.68 -2.81 8.81
N GLN A 234 -8.82 -3.42 9.97
CA GLN A 234 -8.06 -4.62 10.37
C GLN A 234 -8.26 -5.85 9.45
N ASN A 235 -9.30 -5.88 8.60
CA ASN A 235 -9.50 -6.99 7.66
C ASN A 235 -8.37 -7.12 6.61
N ILE A 236 -7.61 -6.06 6.36
CA ILE A 236 -6.47 -6.11 5.43
C ILE A 236 -5.34 -7.00 5.94
N ILE A 237 -5.21 -7.18 7.24
CA ILE A 237 -4.24 -8.09 7.86
C ILE A 237 -4.48 -9.51 7.40
N ASN A 238 -5.74 -9.97 7.44
CA ASN A 238 -6.13 -11.30 6.96
C ASN A 238 -5.87 -11.45 5.45
N GLN A 239 -6.10 -10.39 4.67
CA GLN A 239 -5.80 -10.42 3.23
C GLN A 239 -4.30 -10.62 3.00
N LEU A 240 -3.45 -9.85 3.67
CA LEU A 240 -2.00 -10.01 3.55
C LEU A 240 -1.56 -11.43 3.89
N GLU A 241 -2.03 -12.00 5.01
CA GLU A 241 -1.70 -13.38 5.41
C GLU A 241 -2.06 -14.41 4.35
N GLU A 242 -3.23 -14.28 3.74
CA GLU A 242 -3.70 -15.24 2.75
C GLU A 242 -2.89 -15.17 1.44
N PHE A 243 -2.55 -13.97 0.99
CA PHE A 243 -1.73 -13.81 -0.22
C PHE A 243 -0.27 -14.23 0.04
N ASP A 244 0.31 -13.87 1.19
CA ASP A 244 1.71 -14.20 1.53
C ASP A 244 1.95 -15.70 1.70
N LYS A 245 0.90 -16.50 2.04
CA LYS A 245 0.95 -17.96 2.04
C LYS A 245 1.16 -18.59 0.65
N ILE A 246 0.76 -17.90 -0.40
CA ILE A 246 0.84 -18.41 -1.79
C ILE A 246 2.17 -18.04 -2.42
N ILE A 247 2.51 -16.77 -2.30
CA ILE A 247 3.76 -16.21 -2.81
C ILE A 247 4.19 -15.06 -1.91
N LYS A 248 5.49 -14.97 -1.61
CA LYS A 248 6.03 -13.92 -0.77
C LYS A 248 5.69 -12.54 -1.32
N ILE A 249 4.99 -11.73 -0.54
CA ILE A 249 4.70 -10.33 -0.87
C ILE A 249 5.97 -9.51 -0.66
N THR A 250 6.37 -8.77 -1.69
CA THR A 250 7.59 -7.93 -1.68
C THR A 250 7.30 -6.46 -1.51
N GLY A 251 6.03 -6.06 -1.63
CA GLY A 251 5.64 -4.67 -1.42
C GLY A 251 4.14 -4.48 -1.26
N LEU A 252 3.77 -3.41 -0.57
CA LEU A 252 2.38 -3.01 -0.32
C LEU A 252 2.08 -1.67 -1.00
N ILE A 253 0.88 -1.54 -1.52
CA ILE A 253 0.30 -0.25 -1.89
C ILE A 253 -1.03 -0.11 -1.17
N MET A 254 -1.15 0.95 -0.37
CA MET A 254 -2.38 1.27 0.35
C MET A 254 -3.18 2.31 -0.45
N THR A 255 -4.44 2.02 -0.73
CA THR A 255 -5.35 2.90 -1.50
C THR A 255 -6.44 3.50 -0.63
N LYS A 256 -7.15 4.49 -1.16
CA LYS A 256 -8.31 5.15 -0.54
C LYS A 256 -8.05 5.79 0.83
N LEU A 257 -6.82 6.22 1.07
CA LEU A 257 -6.47 6.92 2.31
C LEU A 257 -7.15 8.28 2.42
N ASP A 258 -7.49 8.91 1.30
CA ASP A 258 -8.23 10.18 1.21
C ASP A 258 -9.69 10.07 1.70
N GLY A 259 -10.24 8.88 1.69
CA GLY A 259 -11.63 8.61 2.09
C GLY A 259 -11.83 8.22 3.56
N THR A 260 -10.76 7.96 4.33
CA THR A 260 -10.87 7.31 5.63
C THR A 260 -10.10 8.03 6.75
N ALA A 261 -10.59 7.87 7.99
CA ALA A 261 -9.86 8.19 9.21
C ALA A 261 -8.95 7.03 9.70
N LYS A 262 -8.89 5.92 8.95
CA LYS A 262 -8.26 4.65 9.36
C LYS A 262 -6.81 4.48 8.91
N GLY A 263 -6.06 5.56 8.79
CA GLY A 263 -4.63 5.53 8.40
C GLY A 263 -3.73 4.75 9.37
N GLY A 264 -4.18 4.54 10.61
CA GLY A 264 -3.47 3.76 11.63
C GLY A 264 -3.22 2.30 11.23
N VAL A 265 -4.07 1.73 10.38
CA VAL A 265 -3.91 0.34 9.93
C VAL A 265 -2.56 0.08 9.24
N LEU A 266 -1.94 1.09 8.62
CA LEU A 266 -0.61 0.96 8.03
C LEU A 266 0.46 0.74 9.11
N ILE A 267 0.30 1.36 10.30
CA ILE A 267 1.17 1.14 11.46
C ILE A 267 1.02 -0.30 11.96
N ALA A 268 -0.23 -0.79 12.09
CA ALA A 268 -0.51 -2.16 12.51
C ALA A 268 0.15 -3.21 11.60
N ILE A 269 0.03 -3.03 10.27
CA ILE A 269 0.65 -3.93 9.29
C ILE A 269 2.17 -3.86 9.38
N SER A 270 2.74 -2.66 9.45
CA SER A 270 4.18 -2.44 9.52
C SER A 270 4.79 -3.08 10.75
N LYS A 271 4.10 -3.01 11.89
CA LYS A 271 4.53 -3.65 13.13
C LYS A 271 4.58 -5.17 13.01
N LYS A 272 3.56 -5.77 12.40
CA LYS A 272 3.39 -7.23 12.36
C LYS A 272 4.19 -7.91 11.26
N TYR A 273 4.25 -7.33 10.05
CA TYR A 273 4.73 -8.05 8.86
C TYR A 273 6.04 -7.55 8.28
N LYS A 274 6.43 -6.31 8.54
CA LYS A 274 7.66 -5.70 8.02
C LYS A 274 7.80 -5.82 6.49
N VAL A 275 6.68 -5.78 5.76
CA VAL A 275 6.67 -5.77 4.30
C VAL A 275 6.92 -4.34 3.80
N PRO A 276 7.80 -4.12 2.83
CA PRO A 276 8.05 -2.81 2.27
C PRO A 276 6.78 -2.11 1.76
N ILE A 277 6.69 -0.80 1.95
CA ILE A 277 5.60 0.02 1.46
C ILE A 277 6.09 0.77 0.22
N ILE A 278 5.45 0.52 -0.92
CA ILE A 278 5.81 1.10 -2.21
C ILE A 278 5.17 2.48 -2.38
N GLY A 279 3.88 2.59 -2.05
CA GLY A 279 3.15 3.82 -2.29
C GLY A 279 1.79 3.89 -1.62
N LEU A 280 1.24 5.10 -1.62
CA LEU A 280 -0.05 5.46 -1.04
C LEU A 280 -0.95 6.08 -2.10
N GLY A 281 -2.14 5.51 -2.32
CA GLY A 281 -3.17 6.04 -3.19
C GLY A 281 -4.04 7.07 -2.45
N LEU A 282 -3.99 8.31 -2.91
CA LEU A 282 -4.61 9.46 -2.28
C LEU A 282 -5.74 10.06 -3.14
N GLY A 283 -6.30 9.29 -4.06
CA GLY A 283 -7.36 9.72 -4.95
C GLY A 283 -7.40 8.91 -6.26
N GLU A 284 -8.25 9.33 -7.19
CA GLU A 284 -8.51 8.60 -8.44
C GLU A 284 -7.67 9.06 -9.64
N LYS A 285 -7.09 10.27 -9.59
CA LYS A 285 -6.33 10.83 -10.71
C LYS A 285 -5.03 10.06 -10.94
N ILE A 286 -4.49 10.17 -12.15
CA ILE A 286 -3.28 9.48 -12.57
C ILE A 286 -2.07 9.80 -11.65
N ASP A 287 -1.99 11.01 -11.14
CA ASP A 287 -0.91 11.49 -10.26
C ASP A 287 -1.20 11.31 -8.76
N ASP A 288 -2.26 10.58 -8.39
CA ASP A 288 -2.66 10.40 -6.99
C ASP A 288 -2.09 9.11 -6.37
N LEU A 289 -1.04 8.54 -6.94
CA LEU A 289 -0.18 7.56 -6.29
C LEU A 289 1.09 8.26 -5.83
N GLN A 290 1.30 8.31 -4.52
CA GLN A 290 2.51 8.88 -3.92
C GLN A 290 3.47 7.78 -3.53
N ILE A 291 4.74 7.90 -3.90
CA ILE A 291 5.81 7.03 -3.41
C ILE A 291 5.85 7.16 -1.89
N PHE A 292 5.91 6.04 -1.18
CA PHE A 292 5.89 6.07 0.28
C PHE A 292 7.16 6.75 0.83
N ASN A 293 6.92 7.63 1.79
CA ASN A 293 7.97 8.29 2.57
C ASN A 293 7.54 8.31 4.04
N ALA A 294 8.33 7.70 4.91
CA ALA A 294 8.01 7.52 6.33
C ALA A 294 7.92 8.86 7.08
N GLU A 295 8.77 9.83 6.74
CA GLU A 295 8.74 11.15 7.37
C GLU A 295 7.47 11.91 7.02
N GLN A 296 7.08 11.92 5.74
CA GLN A 296 5.83 12.55 5.29
C GLN A 296 4.61 11.88 5.92
N PHE A 297 4.63 10.54 6.06
CA PHE A 297 3.56 9.81 6.70
C PHE A 297 3.48 10.13 8.19
N ALA A 298 4.60 10.10 8.92
CA ALA A 298 4.66 10.41 10.34
C ALA A 298 4.21 11.85 10.60
N ASP A 299 4.68 12.80 9.79
CA ASP A 299 4.26 14.21 9.87
C ASP A 299 2.76 14.37 9.63
N ALA A 300 2.21 13.72 8.61
CA ALA A 300 0.78 13.79 8.33
C ALA A 300 -0.06 13.11 9.42
N PHE A 301 0.47 12.07 10.07
CA PHE A 301 -0.23 11.35 11.13
C PHE A 301 -0.22 12.10 12.47
N THR A 302 0.83 12.88 12.76
CA THR A 302 1.05 13.54 14.05
C THR A 302 0.98 15.06 14.01
N GLN A 303 1.00 15.70 12.82
CA GLN A 303 0.94 17.16 12.73
C GLN A 303 -0.46 17.70 12.94
N PHE A 304 -0.50 18.71 13.79
CA PHE A 304 -1.65 19.51 14.15
C PHE A 304 -1.41 20.97 13.71
N ASN A 305 -2.26 21.48 12.88
CA ASN A 305 -2.47 22.90 12.76
C ASN A 305 -3.87 23.22 13.25
#